data_057d283ed050bf5a6aead57ab1988c6e
#
_entry.id   057d283ed050bf5a6aead57ab1988c6e
#
_cell.length_a   1.000
_cell.length_b   1.000
_cell.length_c   1.000
_cell.angle_alpha   90.00
_cell.angle_beta   90.00
_cell.angle_gamma   90.00
#
_symmetry.space_group_name_H-M   'P 1'
#
loop_
_entity.id
_entity.type
_entity.pdbx_description
1 polymer ?
#
loop_
_entity_poly.entity_id
_entity_poly.type
_entity_poly.pdbx_seq_one_letter_code
_entity_poly.pdbx_strand_id
1 'polypeptide(L)'
;IYLLRLFNDPLSIFFMYLCMYLLCCHRWKAACISYSLALSIKMNALLYLPGLLVILFRAIGATSTMLHVGVIVGGIQVILGLPFILRDPQAYVSNAFDFSRMFLFKWTVNWRFLGEKIFSHPTTSQVLLGLHVFILCVFGVHQWTNISKEGWKWVSSRWKGDSHPMTASFIVRVRVRATLSV
;
A
#
# COMPACT_ATOMS: atom_id res chain seq x y z
N ILE A 1 24.03 7.11 5.40
CA ILE A 1 24.15 7.37 3.95
C ILE A 1 22.91 8.10 3.43
N TYR A 2 21.68 7.62 3.70
CA TYR A 2 20.44 8.24 3.22
C TYR A 2 20.24 9.67 3.69
N LEU A 3 20.47 9.95 4.97
CA LEU A 3 20.36 11.30 5.54
C LEU A 3 21.41 12.25 4.96
N LEU A 4 22.62 11.76 4.71
CA LEU A 4 23.71 12.56 4.14
C LEU A 4 23.47 12.97 2.69
N ARG A 5 22.66 12.19 1.96
CA ARG A 5 22.28 12.48 0.56
C ARG A 5 20.94 13.21 0.44
N LEU A 6 20.33 13.61 1.56
CA LEU A 6 19.03 14.32 1.60
C LEU A 6 17.92 13.60 0.85
N PHE A 7 17.92 12.26 0.84
CA PHE A 7 16.82 11.49 0.29
C PHE A 7 15.60 11.58 1.21
N ASN A 8 14.41 11.69 0.63
CA ASN A 8 13.14 11.70 1.35
C ASN A 8 12.68 10.28 1.78
N ASP A 9 13.39 9.24 1.35
CA ASP A 9 13.08 7.84 1.69
C ASP A 9 12.99 7.58 3.19
N PRO A 10 13.94 8.05 4.05
CA PRO A 10 13.87 7.78 5.48
C PRO A 10 12.61 8.33 6.13
N LEU A 11 12.13 9.48 5.67
CA LEU A 11 10.92 10.09 6.21
C LEU A 11 9.66 9.31 5.82
N SER A 12 9.57 8.87 4.57
CA SER A 12 8.47 8.01 4.11
C SER A 12 8.47 6.68 4.86
N ILE A 13 9.64 6.05 5.03
CA ILE A 13 9.81 4.80 5.77
C ILE A 13 9.44 4.97 7.24
N PHE A 14 9.83 6.08 7.88
CA PHE A 14 9.44 6.39 9.26
C PHE A 14 7.92 6.38 9.43
N PHE A 15 7.19 7.09 8.56
CA PHE A 15 5.72 7.10 8.61
C PHE A 15 5.10 5.74 8.29
N MET A 16 5.74 4.92 7.45
CA MET A 16 5.29 3.55 7.20
C MET A 16 5.44 2.66 8.45
N TYR A 17 6.58 2.72 9.14
CA TYR A 17 6.77 1.98 10.39
C TYR A 17 5.84 2.47 11.50
N LEU A 18 5.63 3.79 11.59
CA LEU A 18 4.65 4.36 12.51
C LEU A 18 3.24 3.87 12.22
N CYS A 19 2.86 3.79 10.94
CA CYS A 19 1.59 3.19 10.54
C CYS A 19 1.47 1.75 11.02
N MET A 20 2.49 0.91 10.79
CA MET A 20 2.50 -0.48 11.24
C MET A 20 2.36 -0.58 12.77
N TYR A 21 3.09 0.24 13.52
CA TYR A 21 2.98 0.30 14.97
C TYR A 21 1.56 0.69 15.43
N LEU A 22 0.99 1.72 14.82
CA LEU A 22 -0.37 2.18 15.14
C LEU A 22 -1.44 1.13 14.80
N LEU A 23 -1.26 0.35 13.73
CA LEU A 23 -2.12 -0.80 13.42
C LEU A 23 -2.03 -1.88 14.51
N CYS A 24 -0.83 -2.17 15.02
CA CYS A 24 -0.64 -3.10 16.13
C CYS A 24 -1.29 -2.58 17.43
N CYS A 25 -1.33 -1.26 17.61
CA CYS A 25 -2.00 -0.61 18.75
C CYS A 25 -3.51 -0.43 18.54
N HIS A 26 -4.09 -0.95 17.45
CA HIS A 26 -5.52 -0.79 17.09
C HIS A 26 -5.96 0.68 16.92
N ARG A 27 -5.04 1.59 16.64
CA ARG A 27 -5.32 3.00 16.37
C ARG A 27 -5.55 3.26 14.89
N TRP A 28 -6.66 2.77 14.36
CA TRP A 28 -6.96 2.73 12.93
C TRP A 28 -6.90 4.09 12.24
N LYS A 29 -7.51 5.13 12.84
CA LYS A 29 -7.50 6.49 12.29
C LYS A 29 -6.09 7.06 12.19
N ALA A 30 -5.32 6.96 13.27
CA ALA A 30 -3.95 7.45 13.31
C ALA A 30 -3.03 6.67 12.35
N ALA A 31 -3.25 5.37 12.18
CA ALA A 31 -2.55 4.55 11.20
C ALA A 31 -2.83 5.04 9.76
N CYS A 32 -4.09 5.34 9.42
CA CYS A 32 -4.45 5.88 8.10
C CYS A 32 -3.83 7.26 7.86
N ILE A 33 -3.77 8.13 8.89
CA ILE A 33 -3.09 9.43 8.79
C ILE A 33 -1.60 9.23 8.51
N SER A 34 -0.94 8.37 9.30
CA SER A 34 0.49 8.09 9.13
C SER A 34 0.79 7.49 7.75
N TYR A 35 -0.04 6.55 7.29
CA TYR A 35 0.07 6.00 5.95
C TYR A 35 -0.07 7.07 4.86
N SER A 36 -1.06 7.97 5.01
CA SER A 36 -1.27 9.05 4.04
C SER A 36 -0.09 10.03 3.99
N LEU A 37 0.55 10.33 5.14
CA LEU A 37 1.78 11.12 5.17
C LEU A 37 2.94 10.41 4.48
N ALA A 38 3.11 9.11 4.66
CA ALA A 38 4.12 8.34 3.94
C ALA A 38 3.89 8.40 2.42
N LEU A 39 2.62 8.27 2.00
CA LEU A 39 2.21 8.32 0.59
C LEU A 39 2.47 9.70 -0.03
N SER A 40 2.21 10.79 0.70
CA SER A 40 2.46 12.15 0.21
C SER A 40 3.94 12.48 0.03
N ILE A 41 4.83 11.80 0.78
CA ILE A 41 6.27 11.97 0.64
C ILE A 41 6.80 11.14 -0.53
N LYS A 42 6.32 9.90 -0.67
CA LYS A 42 6.78 8.99 -1.72
C LYS A 42 5.66 8.07 -2.19
N MET A 43 5.36 8.16 -3.48
CA MET A 43 4.29 7.38 -4.11
C MET A 43 4.50 5.86 -4.02
N ASN A 44 5.74 5.39 -3.81
CA ASN A 44 6.02 3.97 -3.57
C ASN A 44 5.25 3.39 -2.37
N ALA A 45 4.82 4.22 -1.41
CA ALA A 45 3.95 3.79 -0.31
C ALA A 45 2.62 3.22 -0.80
N LEU A 46 2.18 3.56 -2.02
CA LEU A 46 0.96 3.01 -2.63
C LEU A 46 1.00 1.48 -2.77
N LEU A 47 2.19 0.90 -2.92
CA LEU A 47 2.36 -0.57 -2.98
C LEU A 47 1.91 -1.29 -1.70
N TYR A 48 1.87 -0.59 -0.57
CA TYR A 48 1.42 -1.15 0.71
C TYR A 48 -0.09 -1.00 0.93
N LEU A 49 -0.79 -0.26 0.05
CA LEU A 49 -2.24 -0.04 0.16
C LEU A 49 -3.05 -1.35 0.22
N PRO A 50 -2.79 -2.36 -0.63
CA PRO A 50 -3.52 -3.63 -0.55
C PRO A 50 -3.41 -4.30 0.82
N GLY A 51 -2.23 -4.29 1.42
CA GLY A 51 -2.01 -4.83 2.77
C GLY A 51 -2.79 -4.05 3.83
N LEU A 52 -2.77 -2.71 3.79
CA LEU A 52 -3.54 -1.86 4.68
C LEU A 52 -5.03 -2.13 4.56
N LEU A 53 -5.56 -2.20 3.34
CA LEU A 53 -6.96 -2.51 3.08
C LEU A 53 -7.38 -3.85 3.68
N VAL A 54 -6.59 -4.91 3.49
CA VAL A 54 -6.88 -6.24 4.05
C VAL A 54 -6.88 -6.22 5.57
N ILE A 55 -5.91 -5.56 6.20
CA ILE A 55 -5.84 -5.45 7.67
C ILE A 55 -7.07 -4.72 8.21
N LEU A 56 -7.41 -3.57 7.66
CA LEU A 56 -8.57 -2.78 8.07
C LEU A 56 -9.88 -3.54 7.81
N PHE A 57 -10.02 -4.14 6.63
CA PHE A 57 -11.20 -4.92 6.28
C PHE A 57 -11.44 -6.06 7.28
N ARG A 58 -10.38 -6.73 7.71
CA ARG A 58 -10.47 -7.79 8.72
C ARG A 58 -10.76 -7.26 10.11
N ALA A 59 -10.23 -6.07 10.45
CA ALA A 59 -10.34 -5.50 11.78
C ALA A 59 -11.67 -4.80 12.04
N ILE A 60 -12.10 -3.94 11.11
CA ILE A 60 -13.21 -3.01 11.32
C ILE A 60 -14.35 -3.18 10.27
N GLY A 61 -14.24 -4.16 9.36
CA GLY A 61 -15.23 -4.42 8.34
C GLY A 61 -15.14 -3.49 7.12
N ALA A 62 -15.95 -3.78 6.08
CA ALA A 62 -15.85 -3.12 4.78
C ALA A 62 -16.19 -1.62 4.84
N THR A 63 -17.36 -1.29 5.39
CA THR A 63 -17.85 0.10 5.42
C THR A 63 -16.89 1.03 6.16
N SER A 64 -16.43 0.62 7.35
CA SER A 64 -15.49 1.40 8.13
C SER A 64 -14.14 1.53 7.43
N THR A 65 -13.68 0.49 6.74
CA THR A 65 -12.43 0.54 5.95
C THR A 65 -12.55 1.55 4.83
N MET A 66 -13.64 1.52 4.06
CA MET A 66 -13.87 2.48 2.97
C MET A 66 -13.91 3.92 3.48
N LEU A 67 -14.56 4.16 4.62
CA LEU A 67 -14.57 5.47 5.26
C LEU A 67 -13.17 5.91 5.71
N HIS A 68 -12.41 5.06 6.37
CA HIS A 68 -11.06 5.40 6.84
C HIS A 68 -10.11 5.67 5.67
N VAL A 69 -10.12 4.83 4.65
CA VAL A 69 -9.24 4.99 3.49
C VAL A 69 -9.73 6.12 2.58
N GLY A 70 -11.01 6.17 2.24
CA GLY A 70 -11.57 7.22 1.38
C GLY A 70 -11.47 8.61 2.00
N VAL A 71 -11.96 8.76 3.24
CA VAL A 71 -12.04 10.08 3.89
C VAL A 71 -10.68 10.49 4.47
N ILE A 72 -9.99 9.63 5.20
CA ILE A 72 -8.74 10.02 5.85
C ILE A 72 -7.60 10.00 4.86
N VAL A 73 -7.32 8.85 4.21
CA VAL A 73 -6.17 8.77 3.30
C VAL A 73 -6.43 9.62 2.06
N GLY A 74 -7.56 9.44 1.39
CA GLY A 74 -7.93 10.21 0.21
C GLY A 74 -8.08 11.71 0.51
N GLY A 75 -8.75 12.06 1.60
CA GLY A 75 -8.94 13.45 2.02
C GLY A 75 -7.63 14.20 2.25
N ILE A 76 -6.67 13.58 2.95
CA ILE A 76 -5.34 14.18 3.15
C ILE A 76 -4.63 14.38 1.81
N GLN A 77 -4.69 13.39 0.89
CA GLN A 77 -4.07 13.52 -0.43
C GLN A 77 -4.71 14.67 -1.23
N VAL A 78 -6.04 14.81 -1.17
CA VAL A 78 -6.74 15.93 -1.83
C VAL A 78 -6.34 17.27 -1.21
N ILE A 79 -6.29 17.38 0.12
CA ILE A 79 -5.90 18.62 0.81
C ILE A 79 -4.46 19.01 0.43
N LEU A 80 -3.53 18.08 0.44
CA LEU A 80 -2.13 18.35 0.09
C LEU A 80 -1.93 18.61 -1.41
N GLY A 81 -2.73 17.97 -2.25
CA GLY A 81 -2.72 18.18 -3.70
C GLY A 81 -3.52 19.40 -4.16
N LEU A 82 -4.34 20.01 -3.28
CA LEU A 82 -5.28 21.05 -3.63
C LEU A 82 -4.67 22.24 -4.41
N PRO A 83 -3.51 22.79 -4.03
CA PRO A 83 -2.89 23.89 -4.79
C PRO A 83 -2.58 23.54 -6.24
N PHE A 84 -2.22 22.28 -6.50
CA PHE A 84 -1.89 21.77 -7.82
C PHE A 84 -3.15 21.43 -8.62
N ILE A 85 -4.13 20.80 -7.97
CA ILE A 85 -5.42 20.44 -8.56
C ILE A 85 -6.19 21.69 -8.99
N LEU A 86 -6.17 22.75 -8.20
CA LEU A 86 -6.85 24.01 -8.55
C LEU A 86 -6.18 24.75 -9.71
N ARG A 87 -4.89 24.54 -9.93
CA ARG A 87 -4.16 25.16 -11.04
C ARG A 87 -4.36 24.43 -12.36
N ASP A 88 -4.16 23.12 -12.37
CA ASP A 88 -4.33 22.25 -13.55
C ASP A 88 -4.56 20.81 -13.10
N PRO A 89 -5.83 20.38 -12.96
CA PRO A 89 -6.17 19.05 -12.49
C PRO A 89 -5.72 17.95 -13.48
N GLN A 90 -5.77 18.25 -14.79
CA GLN A 90 -5.40 17.25 -15.80
C GLN A 90 -3.90 16.99 -15.79
N ALA A 91 -3.08 18.04 -15.76
CA ALA A 91 -1.64 17.91 -15.66
C ALA A 91 -1.23 17.24 -14.33
N TYR A 92 -1.92 17.54 -13.21
CA TYR A 92 -1.64 16.91 -11.93
C TYR A 92 -1.84 15.39 -11.98
N VAL A 93 -3.00 14.93 -12.48
CA VAL A 93 -3.31 13.50 -12.57
C VAL A 93 -2.43 12.78 -13.57
N SER A 94 -2.21 13.35 -14.76
CA SER A 94 -1.38 12.73 -15.80
C SER A 94 0.08 12.59 -15.37
N ASN A 95 0.64 13.57 -14.67
CA ASN A 95 2.00 13.49 -14.16
C ASN A 95 2.14 12.57 -12.93
N ALA A 96 1.09 12.49 -12.10
CA ALA A 96 1.08 11.58 -10.94
C ALA A 96 1.03 10.11 -11.37
N PHE A 97 0.30 9.79 -12.43
CA PHE A 97 0.10 8.43 -12.94
C PHE A 97 0.73 8.23 -14.32
N ASP A 98 1.90 8.83 -14.54
CA ASP A 98 2.63 8.64 -15.78
C ASP A 98 3.30 7.25 -15.81
N PHE A 99 2.56 6.27 -16.33
CA PHE A 99 3.05 4.90 -16.54
C PHE A 99 3.87 4.76 -17.86
N SER A 100 3.97 5.82 -18.65
CA SER A 100 4.77 5.83 -19.87
C SER A 100 6.25 6.13 -19.61
N ARG A 101 6.59 6.52 -18.38
CA ARG A 101 7.94 6.89 -17.98
C ARG A 101 8.91 5.72 -18.15
N MET A 102 9.80 5.84 -19.11
CA MET A 102 10.84 4.84 -19.35
C MET A 102 12.10 5.17 -18.55
N PHE A 103 12.67 4.16 -17.90
CA PHE A 103 13.96 4.29 -17.24
C PHE A 103 15.10 4.18 -18.24
N LEU A 104 16.09 5.06 -18.09
CA LEU A 104 17.30 5.00 -18.90
C LEU A 104 18.13 3.77 -18.49
N PHE A 105 18.54 2.96 -19.46
CA PHE A 105 19.36 1.76 -19.22
C PHE A 105 20.67 2.05 -18.47
N LYS A 106 21.19 3.27 -18.59
CA LYS A 106 22.41 3.73 -17.90
C LYS A 106 22.34 3.61 -16.37
N TRP A 107 21.16 3.79 -15.78
CA TRP A 107 20.96 3.84 -14.32
C TRP A 107 20.34 2.57 -13.74
N THR A 108 20.24 1.50 -14.54
CA THR A 108 19.66 0.25 -14.09
C THR A 108 20.66 -0.61 -13.34
N VAL A 109 20.24 -1.11 -12.19
CA VAL A 109 20.96 -2.14 -11.43
C VAL A 109 20.31 -3.50 -11.66
N ASN A 110 18.97 -3.54 -11.64
CA ASN A 110 18.18 -4.75 -11.81
C ASN A 110 17.87 -4.98 -13.30
N TRP A 111 17.72 -6.22 -13.70
CA TRP A 111 17.33 -6.65 -15.05
C TRP A 111 18.33 -6.25 -16.16
N ARG A 112 19.50 -5.80 -15.81
CA ARG A 112 20.53 -5.39 -16.79
C ARG A 112 20.98 -6.53 -17.70
N PHE A 113 20.85 -7.77 -17.23
CA PHE A 113 21.20 -8.97 -18.00
C PHE A 113 20.29 -9.21 -19.22
N LEU A 114 19.12 -8.55 -19.31
CA LEU A 114 18.23 -8.64 -20.47
C LEU A 114 18.74 -7.87 -21.70
N GLY A 115 19.74 -7.02 -21.50
CA GLY A 115 20.24 -6.13 -22.55
C GLY A 115 19.33 -4.91 -22.80
N GLU A 116 19.89 -3.88 -23.41
CA GLU A 116 19.24 -2.58 -23.57
C GLU A 116 17.94 -2.65 -24.41
N LYS A 117 17.95 -3.43 -25.50
CA LYS A 117 16.80 -3.53 -26.41
C LYS A 117 15.55 -4.09 -25.73
N ILE A 118 15.72 -5.15 -24.93
CA ILE A 118 14.59 -5.79 -24.21
C ILE A 118 14.19 -4.92 -23.02
N PHE A 119 15.15 -4.39 -22.29
CA PHE A 119 14.88 -3.55 -21.12
C PHE A 119 14.10 -2.28 -21.46
N SER A 120 14.48 -1.59 -22.53
CA SER A 120 13.84 -0.34 -22.97
C SER A 120 12.53 -0.55 -23.74
N HIS A 121 12.11 -1.80 -23.95
CA HIS A 121 10.87 -2.06 -24.67
C HIS A 121 9.65 -1.88 -23.73
N PRO A 122 8.64 -1.11 -24.13
CA PRO A 122 7.48 -0.83 -23.26
C PRO A 122 6.73 -2.09 -22.82
N THR A 123 6.69 -3.14 -23.68
CA THR A 123 6.07 -4.42 -23.35
C THR A 123 6.72 -5.10 -22.15
N THR A 124 8.04 -4.94 -21.97
CA THR A 124 8.75 -5.53 -20.81
C THR A 124 8.22 -4.98 -19.49
N SER A 125 8.04 -3.66 -19.40
CA SER A 125 7.49 -3.00 -18.22
C SER A 125 6.04 -3.43 -17.96
N GLN A 126 5.23 -3.55 -19.01
CA GLN A 126 3.84 -3.99 -18.91
C GLN A 126 3.72 -5.45 -18.45
N VAL A 127 4.56 -6.36 -18.98
CA VAL A 127 4.60 -7.76 -18.57
C VAL A 127 5.02 -7.89 -17.10
N LEU A 128 6.06 -7.17 -16.69
CA LEU A 128 6.52 -7.18 -15.29
C LEU A 128 5.45 -6.64 -14.34
N LEU A 129 4.77 -5.56 -14.72
CA LEU A 129 3.65 -5.01 -13.95
C LEU A 129 2.50 -6.01 -13.85
N GLY A 130 2.10 -6.61 -14.97
CA GLY A 130 1.03 -7.61 -15.01
C GLY A 130 1.35 -8.83 -14.15
N LEU A 131 2.58 -9.35 -14.24
CA LEU A 131 3.04 -10.46 -13.41
C LEU A 131 3.04 -10.10 -11.91
N HIS A 132 3.48 -8.88 -11.57
CA HIS A 132 3.46 -8.41 -10.19
C HIS A 132 2.03 -8.34 -9.64
N VAL A 133 1.10 -7.76 -10.38
CA VAL A 133 -0.31 -7.68 -9.99
C VAL A 133 -0.91 -9.08 -9.86
N PHE A 134 -0.63 -9.98 -10.80
CA PHE A 134 -1.11 -11.36 -10.74
C PHE A 134 -0.61 -12.09 -9.48
N ILE A 135 0.69 -12.04 -9.19
CA ILE A 135 1.27 -12.66 -7.99
C ILE A 135 0.67 -12.04 -6.72
N LEU A 136 0.49 -10.72 -6.69
CA LEU A 136 -0.11 -10.03 -5.56
C LEU A 136 -1.57 -10.48 -5.32
N CYS A 137 -2.35 -10.65 -6.39
CA CYS A 137 -3.71 -11.17 -6.29
C CYS A 137 -3.75 -12.61 -5.77
N VAL A 138 -2.90 -13.49 -6.32
CA VAL A 138 -2.81 -14.88 -5.86
C VAL A 138 -2.40 -14.94 -4.38
N PHE A 139 -1.37 -14.19 -4.01
CA PHE A 139 -0.92 -14.10 -2.62
C PHE A 139 -1.99 -13.51 -1.71
N GLY A 140 -2.69 -12.46 -2.16
CA GLY A 140 -3.79 -11.83 -1.43
C GLY A 140 -4.90 -12.83 -1.13
N VAL A 141 -5.35 -13.59 -2.14
CA VAL A 141 -6.41 -14.59 -1.97
C VAL A 141 -5.96 -15.73 -1.04
N HIS A 142 -4.77 -16.26 -1.22
CA HIS A 142 -4.31 -17.44 -0.47
C HIS A 142 -3.81 -17.12 0.94
N GLN A 143 -3.11 -15.99 1.12
CA GLN A 143 -2.43 -15.68 2.38
C GLN A 143 -3.13 -14.62 3.22
N TRP A 144 -3.68 -13.58 2.59
CA TRP A 144 -4.25 -12.45 3.30
C TRP A 144 -5.73 -12.60 3.59
N THR A 145 -6.45 -13.37 2.78
CA THR A 145 -7.89 -13.59 2.96
C THR A 145 -8.16 -15.05 3.28
N ASN A 146 -9.27 -15.31 3.94
CA ASN A 146 -9.74 -16.67 4.16
C ASN A 146 -10.65 -17.20 3.03
N ILE A 147 -10.65 -16.51 1.87
CA ILE A 147 -11.52 -16.89 0.75
C ILE A 147 -11.25 -18.34 0.31
N SER A 148 -9.99 -18.76 0.32
CA SER A 148 -9.62 -20.13 -0.04
C SER A 148 -10.11 -21.20 0.95
N LYS A 149 -10.36 -20.82 2.23
CA LYS A 149 -10.82 -21.72 3.30
C LYS A 149 -12.31 -21.64 3.55
N GLU A 150 -12.83 -20.42 3.61
CA GLU A 150 -14.21 -20.12 4.00
C GLU A 150 -15.10 -19.67 2.83
N GLY A 151 -14.48 -19.47 1.66
CA GLY A 151 -15.17 -19.02 0.43
C GLY A 151 -15.77 -17.62 0.56
N TRP A 152 -16.71 -17.32 -0.32
CA TRP A 152 -17.39 -16.02 -0.39
C TRP A 152 -18.23 -15.69 0.86
N LYS A 153 -18.58 -16.68 1.67
CA LYS A 153 -19.28 -16.46 2.95
C LYS A 153 -18.50 -15.54 3.88
N TRP A 154 -17.16 -15.70 3.92
CA TRP A 154 -16.29 -14.84 4.69
C TRP A 154 -16.36 -13.37 4.24
N VAL A 155 -16.37 -13.13 2.93
CA VAL A 155 -16.47 -11.76 2.38
C VAL A 155 -17.83 -11.15 2.72
N SER A 156 -18.93 -11.92 2.51
CA SER A 156 -20.28 -11.42 2.74
C SER A 156 -20.57 -11.09 4.19
N SER A 157 -20.07 -11.88 5.14
CA SER A 157 -20.22 -11.60 6.57
C SER A 157 -19.49 -10.32 6.98
N ARG A 158 -18.28 -10.09 6.44
CA ARG A 158 -17.52 -8.87 6.69
C ARG A 158 -18.12 -7.64 6.00
N TRP A 159 -18.76 -7.82 4.87
CA TRP A 159 -19.48 -6.75 4.18
C TRP A 159 -20.69 -6.28 4.97
N LYS A 160 -21.45 -7.21 5.58
CA LYS A 160 -22.62 -6.93 6.41
C LYS A 160 -22.28 -6.32 7.79
N GLY A 161 -21.01 -6.22 8.14
CA GLY A 161 -20.59 -5.62 9.40
C GLY A 161 -20.72 -6.55 10.61
N ASP A 162 -20.92 -7.85 10.38
CA ASP A 162 -20.88 -8.83 11.45
C ASP A 162 -19.49 -8.83 12.09
N SER A 163 -19.40 -8.19 13.25
CA SER A 163 -18.20 -8.10 14.06
C SER A 163 -17.91 -9.45 14.70
N HIS A 164 -17.40 -10.39 13.91
CA HIS A 164 -16.68 -11.50 14.53
C HIS A 164 -15.42 -10.92 15.17
N PRO A 165 -15.18 -11.12 16.45
CA PRO A 165 -13.94 -10.70 17.07
C PRO A 165 -12.82 -11.29 16.23
N MET A 166 -11.89 -10.44 15.77
CA MET A 166 -10.66 -10.91 15.17
C MET A 166 -10.13 -11.98 16.10
N THR A 167 -10.06 -13.20 15.61
CA THR A 167 -9.56 -14.29 16.42
C THR A 167 -8.26 -13.80 17.04
N ALA A 168 -8.23 -13.75 18.36
CA ALA A 168 -7.11 -13.26 19.17
C ALA A 168 -5.77 -13.86 18.70
N SER A 169 -5.82 -14.99 17.97
CA SER A 169 -4.72 -15.70 17.39
C SER A 169 -3.91 -14.92 16.35
N PHE A 170 -4.49 -13.98 15.58
CA PHE A 170 -3.70 -13.18 14.62
C PHE A 170 -2.98 -12.05 15.34
N ILE A 171 -3.67 -11.39 16.28
CA ILE A 171 -3.09 -10.30 17.09
C ILE A 171 -2.01 -10.85 18.00
N VAL A 172 -2.24 -12.02 18.63
CA VAL A 172 -1.27 -12.71 19.46
C VAL A 172 -0.06 -13.14 18.65
N ARG A 173 -0.20 -13.64 17.42
CA ARG A 173 0.96 -13.99 16.57
C ARG A 173 1.80 -12.79 16.19
N VAL A 174 1.22 -11.64 15.92
CA VAL A 174 1.97 -10.40 15.64
C VAL A 174 2.65 -9.90 16.91
N ARG A 175 1.94 -9.96 18.06
CA ARG A 175 2.47 -9.51 19.36
C ARG A 175 3.60 -10.43 19.86
N VAL A 176 3.45 -11.74 19.74
CA VAL A 176 4.47 -12.72 20.17
C VAL A 176 5.73 -12.62 19.30
N ARG A 177 5.60 -12.37 18.00
CA ARG A 177 6.80 -12.13 17.15
C ARG A 177 7.49 -10.81 17.47
N ALA A 178 6.76 -9.78 17.83
CA ALA A 178 7.35 -8.49 18.22
C ALA A 178 8.05 -8.54 19.58
N THR A 179 7.61 -9.40 20.53
CA THR A 179 8.25 -9.59 21.84
C THR A 179 9.40 -10.59 21.84
N LEU A 180 9.51 -11.45 20.83
CA LEU A 180 10.63 -12.39 20.70
C LEU A 180 11.80 -11.82 19.85
N SER A 181 11.68 -10.59 19.34
CA SER A 181 12.70 -9.88 18.57
C SER A 181 13.37 -8.74 19.37
N VAL A 182 13.19 -8.69 20.68
CA VAL A 182 13.92 -7.87 21.65
C VAL A 182 14.72 -8.83 22.51
#